data_9d62830369fb738641b74352c7875b3e
#
_entry.id   9d62830369fb738641b74352c7875b3e
#
_cell.length_a   1.000
_cell.length_b   1.000
_cell.length_c   1.000
_cell.angle_alpha   90.00
_cell.angle_beta   90.00
_cell.angle_gamma   90.00
#
_symmetry.space_group_name_H-M   'P 1'
#
loop_
_entity.id
_entity.type
_entity.pdbx_description
1 polymer ?
#
loop_
_entity_poly.entity_id
_entity_poly.type
_entity_poly.pdbx_seq_one_letter_code
_entity_poly.pdbx_strand_id
1 'polypeptide(L)'
;MSIALNRRGFLASTAGFIALHPFSANAASNQAHLRIMETTDLHVHVFPYDYYADKPRDTVGLARTAALINAIRDEASNSLLIDNGDFLQGNPMGDYIAYERGMKEGDT
;
A
#
# COMPACT_ATOMS: atom_id res chain seq x y z
N MET A 1 -46.85 -24.00 51.60
CA MET A 1 -46.99 -24.50 50.21
C MET A 1 -45.59 -24.83 49.72
N SER A 2 -45.23 -26.11 49.77
CA SER A 2 -43.87 -26.57 49.45
C SER A 2 -43.84 -27.06 47.98
N ILE A 3 -43.08 -26.38 47.16
CA ILE A 3 -42.90 -26.76 45.76
C ILE A 3 -41.75 -27.78 45.70
N ALA A 4 -42.11 -29.05 45.49
CA ALA A 4 -41.13 -30.14 45.26
C ALA A 4 -40.62 -30.07 43.81
N LEU A 5 -39.45 -29.55 43.60
CA LEU A 5 -38.72 -29.63 42.32
C LEU A 5 -38.19 -31.05 42.12
N ASN A 6 -38.75 -31.77 41.16
CA ASN A 6 -38.25 -33.09 40.80
C ASN A 6 -37.08 -32.97 39.80
N ARG A 7 -36.19 -33.97 39.73
CA ARG A 7 -35.00 -33.99 38.87
C ARG A 7 -35.29 -33.72 37.39
N ARG A 8 -36.44 -34.05 36.85
CA ARG A 8 -36.83 -33.83 35.46
C ARG A 8 -37.21 -32.38 35.18
N GLY A 9 -37.81 -31.65 36.16
CA GLY A 9 -38.12 -30.25 36.05
C GLY A 9 -36.86 -29.36 36.11
N PHE A 10 -35.84 -29.75 36.86
CA PHE A 10 -34.58 -29.06 36.95
C PHE A 10 -33.74 -29.14 35.64
N LEU A 11 -33.74 -30.31 35.00
CA LEU A 11 -33.05 -30.49 33.71
C LEU A 11 -33.75 -29.80 32.55
N ALA A 12 -35.07 -29.64 32.59
CA ALA A 12 -35.82 -28.92 31.57
C ALA A 12 -35.65 -27.39 31.67
N SER A 13 -35.43 -26.83 32.86
CA SER A 13 -35.21 -25.40 33.03
C SER A 13 -33.78 -24.94 32.74
N THR A 14 -32.80 -25.84 32.84
CA THR A 14 -31.39 -25.52 32.47
C THR A 14 -31.10 -25.62 31.00
N ALA A 15 -31.84 -26.43 30.24
CA ALA A 15 -31.65 -26.58 28.77
C ALA A 15 -32.20 -25.39 27.96
N GLY A 16 -33.13 -24.61 28.55
CA GLY A 16 -33.75 -23.47 27.88
C GLY A 16 -32.92 -22.18 27.84
N PHE A 17 -31.88 -22.05 28.65
CA PHE A 17 -31.13 -20.79 28.79
C PHE A 17 -29.80 -20.72 27.98
N ILE A 18 -29.36 -21.83 27.39
CA ILE A 18 -28.08 -21.88 26.67
C ILE A 18 -28.23 -21.58 25.15
N ALA A 19 -29.46 -21.50 24.63
CA ALA A 19 -29.69 -21.53 23.18
C ALA A 19 -29.90 -20.16 22.50
N LEU A 20 -29.73 -19.03 23.17
CA LEU A 20 -30.15 -17.74 22.58
C LEU A 20 -29.14 -16.58 22.69
N HIS A 21 -27.89 -16.87 22.78
CA HIS A 21 -26.91 -15.83 22.48
C HIS A 21 -26.15 -16.30 21.22
N PRO A 22 -26.39 -15.66 20.05
CA PRO A 22 -25.43 -15.76 18.98
C PRO A 22 -24.14 -15.09 19.51
N PHE A 23 -23.19 -15.91 19.90
CA PHE A 23 -21.82 -15.45 20.06
C PHE A 23 -21.37 -15.06 18.66
N SER A 24 -21.66 -13.82 18.27
CA SER A 24 -20.93 -13.17 17.20
C SER A 24 -19.51 -13.00 17.72
N ALA A 25 -18.70 -14.02 17.58
CA ALA A 25 -17.26 -13.87 17.64
C ALA A 25 -16.90 -12.99 16.43
N ASN A 26 -16.93 -11.68 16.60
CA ASN A 26 -16.14 -10.80 15.78
C ASN A 26 -14.69 -11.22 16.05
N ALA A 27 -14.22 -12.19 15.29
CA ALA A 27 -12.81 -12.44 15.17
C ALA A 27 -12.26 -11.14 14.55
N ALA A 28 -11.75 -10.26 15.39
CA ALA A 28 -10.92 -9.16 14.94
C ALA A 28 -9.85 -9.83 14.09
N SER A 29 -9.84 -9.54 12.80
CA SER A 29 -8.83 -10.04 11.90
C SER A 29 -7.49 -9.54 12.41
N ASN A 30 -6.67 -10.42 12.97
CA ASN A 30 -5.29 -10.11 13.36
C ASN A 30 -4.36 -10.01 12.14
N GLN A 31 -4.92 -9.67 11.00
CA GLN A 31 -4.20 -9.52 9.73
C GLN A 31 -4.03 -8.04 9.41
N ALA A 32 -2.81 -7.64 9.15
CA ALA A 32 -2.47 -6.35 8.58
C ALA A 32 -1.96 -6.59 7.15
N HIS A 33 -2.49 -5.80 6.21
CA HIS A 33 -2.00 -5.80 4.83
C HIS A 33 -1.08 -4.61 4.63
N LEU A 34 0.14 -4.86 4.17
CA LEU A 34 1.12 -3.85 3.79
C LEU A 34 1.46 -4.03 2.30
N ARG A 35 1.33 -2.97 1.52
CA ARG A 35 1.80 -2.91 0.14
C ARG A 35 3.18 -2.26 0.11
N ILE A 36 4.20 -3.00 -0.32
CA ILE A 36 5.55 -2.47 -0.52
C ILE A 36 5.73 -2.24 -2.02
N MET A 37 6.18 -1.04 -2.37
CA MET A 37 6.54 -0.64 -3.73
C MET A 37 8.02 -0.30 -3.75
N GLU A 38 8.67 -0.57 -4.87
CA GLU A 38 10.09 -0.28 -5.06
C GLU A 38 10.29 0.42 -6.40
N THR A 39 11.14 1.44 -6.41
CA THR A 39 11.73 2.02 -7.60
C THR A 39 13.23 1.78 -7.59
N THR A 40 13.80 1.62 -8.77
CA THR A 40 15.23 1.41 -8.97
C THR A 40 15.63 1.87 -10.37
N ASP A 41 16.91 2.19 -10.58
CA ASP A 41 17.50 2.47 -11.89
C ASP A 41 16.72 3.51 -12.71
N LEU A 42 16.30 4.60 -12.07
CA LEU A 42 15.50 5.64 -12.72
C LEU A 42 16.31 6.47 -13.72
N HIS A 43 17.65 6.54 -13.59
CA HIS A 43 18.57 7.18 -14.53
C HIS A 43 18.10 8.55 -15.01
N VAL A 44 17.58 9.38 -14.08
CA VAL A 44 17.03 10.74 -14.35
C VAL A 44 15.89 10.75 -15.40
N HIS A 45 15.25 9.61 -15.68
CA HIS A 45 14.08 9.58 -16.55
C HIS A 45 12.83 10.11 -15.80
N VAL A 46 12.75 11.41 -15.62
CA VAL A 46 11.63 12.07 -14.93
C VAL A 46 10.40 12.14 -15.84
N PHE A 47 10.60 12.54 -17.09
CA PHE A 47 9.52 12.69 -18.06
C PHE A 47 9.44 11.52 -19.04
N PRO A 48 8.27 11.28 -19.67
CA PRO A 48 8.10 10.24 -20.70
C PRO A 48 8.69 10.71 -22.04
N TYR A 49 10.01 10.85 -22.05
CA TYR A 49 10.76 11.41 -23.18
C TYR A 49 12.09 10.71 -23.38
N ASP A 50 12.44 10.42 -24.62
CA ASP A 50 13.74 9.91 -25.02
C ASP A 50 14.60 11.08 -25.49
N TYR A 51 15.53 11.52 -24.65
CA TYR A 51 16.40 12.66 -24.91
C TYR A 51 17.51 12.35 -25.93
N TYR A 52 17.81 11.07 -26.19
CA TYR A 52 18.73 10.68 -27.26
C TYR A 52 18.07 10.70 -28.63
N ALA A 53 16.82 10.26 -28.69
CA ALA A 53 16.04 10.20 -29.91
C ALA A 53 15.20 11.47 -30.18
N ASP A 54 15.22 12.42 -29.21
CA ASP A 54 14.48 13.69 -29.23
C ASP A 54 12.99 13.52 -29.55
N LYS A 55 12.32 12.59 -28.81
CA LYS A 55 10.90 12.28 -29.02
C LYS A 55 10.21 11.77 -27.76
N PRO A 56 8.87 11.91 -27.69
CA PRO A 56 8.09 11.27 -26.62
C PRO A 56 8.29 9.75 -26.61
N ARG A 57 8.37 9.18 -25.41
CA ARG A 57 8.50 7.74 -25.17
C ARG A 57 7.62 7.31 -24.00
N ASP A 58 6.55 6.60 -24.30
CA ASP A 58 5.55 6.19 -23.32
C ASP A 58 5.97 5.06 -22.38
N THR A 59 7.11 4.45 -22.60
CA THR A 59 7.61 3.32 -21.81
C THR A 59 8.55 3.73 -20.68
N VAL A 60 8.85 5.02 -20.53
CA VAL A 60 9.75 5.56 -19.51
C VAL A 60 9.12 6.76 -18.79
N GLY A 61 9.72 7.17 -17.69
CA GLY A 61 9.40 8.39 -16.97
C GLY A 61 8.78 8.18 -15.60
N LEU A 62 9.45 8.73 -14.58
CA LEU A 62 8.97 8.71 -13.20
C LEU A 62 7.57 9.34 -13.06
N ALA A 63 7.27 10.37 -13.86
CA ALA A 63 5.95 11.00 -13.85
C ALA A 63 4.81 10.01 -14.17
N ARG A 64 5.06 9.03 -15.04
CA ARG A 64 4.10 7.94 -15.32
C ARG A 64 4.06 6.92 -14.19
N THR A 65 5.23 6.55 -13.68
CA THR A 65 5.34 5.64 -12.54
C THR A 65 4.65 6.21 -11.31
N ALA A 66 4.72 7.53 -11.07
CA ALA A 66 4.04 8.20 -9.98
C ALA A 66 2.51 8.04 -10.06
N ALA A 67 1.91 8.03 -11.25
CA ALA A 67 0.49 7.77 -11.41
C ALA A 67 0.11 6.34 -10.95
N LEU A 68 0.93 5.34 -11.26
CA LEU A 68 0.73 3.96 -10.82
C LEU A 68 0.93 3.83 -9.30
N ILE A 69 1.95 4.48 -8.75
CA ILE A 69 2.20 4.51 -7.29
C ILE A 69 1.00 5.10 -6.55
N ASN A 70 0.45 6.21 -7.05
CA ASN A 70 -0.71 6.84 -6.44
C ASN A 70 -1.95 5.94 -6.51
N ALA A 71 -2.21 5.30 -7.64
CA ALA A 71 -3.31 4.34 -7.76
C ALA A 71 -3.18 3.19 -6.75
N ILE A 72 -1.98 2.65 -6.55
CA ILE A 72 -1.72 1.60 -5.55
C ILE A 72 -1.93 2.12 -4.12
N ARG A 73 -1.53 3.37 -3.84
CA ARG A 73 -1.75 4.01 -2.53
C ARG A 73 -3.22 4.22 -2.23
N ASP A 74 -4.01 4.54 -3.24
CA ASP A 74 -5.46 4.70 -3.09
C ASP A 74 -6.17 3.37 -2.79
N GLU A 75 -5.63 2.25 -3.26
CA GLU A 75 -6.14 0.90 -2.97
C GLU A 75 -5.72 0.35 -1.60
N ALA A 76 -4.58 0.79 -1.08
CA ALA A 76 -3.95 0.21 0.11
C ALA A 76 -3.87 1.22 1.25
N SER A 77 -4.57 0.95 2.36
CA SER A 77 -4.51 1.78 3.57
C SER A 77 -3.12 1.86 4.20
N ASN A 78 -2.27 0.84 3.97
CA ASN A 78 -0.88 0.82 4.41
C ASN A 78 0.02 0.56 3.20
N SER A 79 0.86 1.52 2.87
CA SER A 79 1.82 1.38 1.78
C SER A 79 3.16 2.01 2.11
N LEU A 80 4.22 1.43 1.58
CA LEU A 80 5.60 1.91 1.68
C LEU A 80 6.20 1.95 0.28
N LEU A 81 6.87 3.05 -0.04
CA LEU A 81 7.67 3.18 -1.26
C LEU A 81 9.13 3.29 -0.86
N ILE A 82 9.97 2.48 -1.48
CA ILE A 82 11.42 2.46 -1.28
C ILE A 82 12.06 2.73 -2.64
N ASP A 83 13.10 3.55 -2.67
CA ASP A 83 13.97 3.70 -3.83
C ASP A 83 15.30 2.99 -3.55
N ASN A 84 15.69 2.08 -4.45
CA ASN A 84 16.90 1.27 -4.32
C ASN A 84 18.12 1.94 -4.98
N GLY A 85 17.96 3.13 -5.52
CA GLY A 85 19.06 3.92 -6.05
C GLY A 85 19.26 3.80 -7.56
N ASP A 86 20.46 4.14 -7.99
CA ASP A 86 20.89 4.30 -9.38
C ASP A 86 20.03 5.33 -10.15
N PHE A 87 19.87 6.48 -9.50
CA PHE A 87 19.03 7.56 -10.03
C PHE A 87 19.78 8.51 -10.97
N LEU A 88 21.07 8.83 -10.69
CA LEU A 88 21.70 10.07 -11.18
C LEU A 88 22.36 9.96 -12.56
N GLN A 89 22.64 8.78 -13.09
CA GLN A 89 23.43 8.62 -14.32
C GLN A 89 22.64 7.93 -15.43
N GLY A 90 22.85 8.34 -16.69
CA GLY A 90 22.38 7.60 -17.86
C GLY A 90 21.32 8.32 -18.69
N ASN A 91 21.14 9.63 -18.51
CA ASN A 91 20.20 10.44 -19.28
C ASN A 91 20.77 11.83 -19.58
N PRO A 92 20.70 12.31 -20.83
CA PRO A 92 21.21 13.63 -21.21
C PRO A 92 20.64 14.79 -20.38
N MET A 93 19.44 14.67 -19.87
CA MET A 93 18.86 15.69 -18.97
C MET A 93 19.65 15.79 -17.66
N GLY A 94 20.06 14.64 -17.09
CA GLY A 94 20.90 14.63 -15.88
C GLY A 94 22.27 15.22 -16.14
N ASP A 95 22.90 14.85 -17.23
CA ASP A 95 24.22 15.38 -17.63
C ASP A 95 24.16 16.87 -17.88
N TYR A 96 23.15 17.36 -18.56
CA TYR A 96 22.95 18.80 -18.78
C TYR A 96 22.81 19.58 -17.46
N ILE A 97 21.99 19.07 -16.52
CA ILE A 97 21.81 19.71 -15.23
C ILE A 97 23.11 19.69 -14.42
N ALA A 98 23.83 18.58 -14.44
CA ALA A 98 25.04 18.42 -13.63
C ALA A 98 26.23 19.22 -14.17
N TYR A 99 26.44 19.25 -15.48
CA TYR A 99 27.67 19.77 -16.07
C TYR A 99 27.53 21.12 -16.75
N GLU A 100 26.36 21.40 -17.37
CA GLU A 100 26.15 22.59 -18.18
C GLU A 100 25.40 23.69 -17.42
N ARG A 101 24.22 23.35 -16.88
CA ARG A 101 23.39 24.31 -16.14
C ARG A 101 23.95 24.58 -14.75
N GLY A 102 24.49 23.56 -14.11
CA GLY A 102 24.84 23.57 -12.69
C GLY A 102 23.60 23.53 -11.78
N MET A 103 23.76 22.93 -10.61
CA MET A 103 22.74 22.95 -9.56
C MET A 103 22.86 24.26 -8.77
N LYS A 104 21.74 24.90 -8.47
CA LYS A 104 21.66 26.11 -7.66
C LYS A 104 20.92 25.81 -6.37
N GLU A 105 21.21 26.59 -5.33
CA GLU A 105 20.46 26.53 -4.07
C GLU A 105 18.96 26.74 -4.34
N GLY A 106 18.13 25.80 -3.89
CA GLY A 106 16.68 25.79 -4.15
C GLY A 106 16.24 25.01 -5.37
N ASP A 107 17.14 24.43 -6.16
CA ASP A 107 16.80 23.43 -7.18
C ASP A 107 16.43 22.10 -6.47
N THR A 108 15.12 21.83 -6.33
CA THR A 108 14.58 20.58 -5.74
C THR A 108 13.70 19.87 -6.75
#